data_c83c591a146ddefe88616a385d6d5759
#
_entry.id   c83c591a146ddefe88616a385d6d5759
#
_cell.length_a   1.000
_cell.length_b   1.000
_cell.length_c   1.000
_cell.angle_alpha   90.00
_cell.angle_beta   90.00
_cell.angle_gamma   90.00
#
_symmetry.space_group_name_H-M   'P 1'
#
loop_
_entity.id
_entity.type
_entity.pdbx_description
1 polymer ?
#
loop_
_entity_poly.entity_id
_entity_poly.type
_entity_poly.pdbx_seq_one_letter_code
_entity_poly.pdbx_strand_id
1 'polypeptide(L)'
;MPAPFDLIIRNAHLRSRETNHDIAIQGGKIAAIQEKVEGDAVREIDAAGGLVSESFVNTHLHLCKVYTLQMMDEKALKDYQGGDMGKAMSAIELAARVKENYAESWIIKNVRRAMLDAAKYGTTHIRAFADVDSKARLEGIKALIRAREEFKGIVDLQVVAFAQDGIVREPGAKELMHQAMALGADVAGGIPWIEFTDADIAEHVRVIFDLAVEFNKDVSMLVDDAGDPGLRSLELQALEAIERGWQGRSLAHHARAMALYPTPYFQKVAALLRKAKMGVVSDPHTGPLHARVRELLEMGNLVCLGQDDISDAYYPFGRNNMMEVAFLASHLLWFTAASDIETLYDMVTTRAAQAINVTDYGLKVGATANLVVMHEPSVVEALRYHEQPLCTISHGKLVDLAQVEEIARQP
;
A
#
# COMPACT_ATOMS: atom_id res chain seq x y z
N MET A 1 -30.02 12.16 -30.09
CA MET A 1 -29.05 12.84 -29.24
C MET A 1 -28.05 11.79 -28.78
N PRO A 2 -26.76 12.08 -28.69
CA PRO A 2 -25.83 11.12 -28.07
C PRO A 2 -26.31 10.82 -26.65
N ALA A 3 -26.00 9.61 -26.13
CA ALA A 3 -26.33 9.27 -24.75
C ALA A 3 -25.58 10.22 -23.79
N PRO A 4 -26.23 10.67 -22.70
CA PRO A 4 -25.57 11.55 -21.74
C PRO A 4 -24.38 10.84 -21.10
N PHE A 5 -23.38 11.63 -20.66
CA PHE A 5 -22.28 11.09 -19.85
C PHE A 5 -22.79 10.54 -18.51
N ASP A 6 -22.11 9.55 -17.94
CA ASP A 6 -22.49 9.04 -16.63
C ASP A 6 -22.25 10.08 -15.54
N LEU A 7 -21.11 10.80 -15.64
CA LEU A 7 -20.70 11.84 -14.71
C LEU A 7 -19.87 12.91 -15.44
N ILE A 8 -20.08 14.18 -15.11
CA ILE A 8 -19.16 15.26 -15.45
C ILE A 8 -18.69 15.93 -14.16
N ILE A 9 -17.37 16.09 -14.01
CA ILE A 9 -16.75 16.93 -13.00
C ILE A 9 -16.45 18.27 -13.66
N ARG A 10 -17.05 19.35 -13.17
CA ARG A 10 -16.92 20.72 -13.68
C ARG A 10 -15.87 21.49 -12.89
N ASN A 11 -15.25 22.47 -13.52
CA ASN A 11 -14.35 23.44 -12.88
C ASN A 11 -13.20 22.81 -12.10
N ALA A 12 -12.66 21.68 -12.57
CA ALA A 12 -11.58 20.96 -11.94
C ALA A 12 -10.23 21.66 -12.17
N HIS A 13 -9.47 21.97 -11.12
CA HIS A 13 -8.07 22.31 -11.25
C HIS A 13 -7.23 21.04 -11.41
N LEU A 14 -6.35 21.00 -12.42
CA LEU A 14 -5.50 19.85 -12.71
C LEU A 14 -4.03 20.22 -12.52
N ARG A 15 -3.23 19.29 -11.93
CA ARG A 15 -1.82 19.51 -11.55
C ARG A 15 -0.93 20.13 -12.64
N SER A 16 -1.21 19.84 -13.90
CA SER A 16 -0.38 20.28 -15.04
C SER A 16 -1.05 21.36 -15.92
N ARG A 17 -2.11 21.99 -15.44
CA ARG A 17 -2.90 22.94 -16.21
C ARG A 17 -3.01 24.28 -15.49
N GLU A 18 -2.98 25.38 -16.26
CA GLU A 18 -3.18 26.73 -15.73
C GLU A 18 -4.65 27.11 -15.60
N THR A 19 -5.51 26.54 -16.46
CA THR A 19 -6.96 26.77 -16.47
C THR A 19 -7.70 25.59 -15.89
N ASN A 20 -8.90 25.83 -15.37
CA ASN A 20 -9.79 24.76 -14.94
C ASN A 20 -10.33 23.98 -16.14
N HIS A 21 -10.61 22.70 -15.93
CA HIS A 21 -11.08 21.77 -16.93
C HIS A 21 -12.33 21.04 -16.44
N ASP A 22 -13.12 20.57 -17.39
CA ASP A 22 -14.17 19.60 -17.14
C ASP A 22 -13.64 18.19 -17.47
N ILE A 23 -14.08 17.19 -16.68
CA ILE A 23 -13.75 15.77 -16.88
C ILE A 23 -15.06 15.02 -17.09
N ALA A 24 -15.26 14.46 -18.28
CA ALA A 24 -16.40 13.60 -18.57
C ALA A 24 -16.06 12.13 -18.39
N ILE A 25 -16.96 11.38 -17.77
CA ILE A 25 -16.84 9.96 -17.47
C ILE A 25 -17.99 9.21 -18.15
N GLN A 26 -17.65 8.13 -18.86
CA GLN A 26 -18.60 7.27 -19.57
C GLN A 26 -18.16 5.81 -19.44
N GLY A 27 -19.07 4.92 -19.06
CA GLY A 27 -18.78 3.49 -18.94
C GLY A 27 -17.62 3.17 -17.97
N GLY A 28 -17.49 3.94 -16.89
CA GLY A 28 -16.44 3.79 -15.89
C GLY A 28 -15.07 4.36 -16.29
N LYS A 29 -14.95 4.97 -17.49
CA LYS A 29 -13.70 5.51 -18.01
C LYS A 29 -13.76 7.01 -18.23
N ILE A 30 -12.61 7.67 -18.18
CA ILE A 30 -12.47 9.09 -18.55
C ILE A 30 -12.66 9.18 -20.06
N ALA A 31 -13.76 9.82 -20.48
CA ALA A 31 -14.12 9.99 -21.89
C ALA A 31 -13.53 11.28 -22.49
N ALA A 32 -13.45 12.36 -21.70
CA ALA A 32 -12.88 13.64 -22.13
C ALA A 32 -12.29 14.42 -20.96
N ILE A 33 -11.26 15.23 -21.23
CA ILE A 33 -10.68 16.25 -20.34
C ILE A 33 -10.52 17.50 -21.20
N GLN A 34 -11.35 18.55 -20.98
CA GLN A 34 -11.39 19.76 -21.79
C GLN A 34 -11.68 20.98 -20.92
N GLU A 35 -11.33 22.18 -21.34
CA GLU A 35 -11.70 23.42 -20.62
C GLU A 35 -13.22 23.51 -20.42
N LYS A 36 -13.98 23.01 -21.38
CA LYS A 36 -15.44 22.91 -21.31
C LYS A 36 -15.89 21.66 -22.05
N VAL A 37 -16.55 20.76 -21.36
CA VAL A 37 -17.21 19.59 -21.95
C VAL A 37 -18.64 19.97 -22.30
N GLU A 38 -19.02 19.88 -23.60
CA GLU A 38 -20.37 20.07 -24.07
C GLU A 38 -21.16 18.75 -23.95
N GLY A 39 -22.43 18.85 -23.57
CA GLY A 39 -23.35 17.72 -23.44
C GLY A 39 -23.92 17.57 -22.02
N ASP A 40 -24.93 16.70 -21.92
CA ASP A 40 -25.64 16.42 -20.68
C ASP A 40 -24.95 15.25 -19.95
N ALA A 41 -25.07 15.21 -18.63
CA ALA A 41 -24.65 14.08 -17.79
C ALA A 41 -25.80 13.63 -16.90
N VAL A 42 -25.76 12.32 -16.52
CA VAL A 42 -26.68 11.78 -15.50
C VAL A 42 -26.46 12.49 -14.16
N ARG A 43 -25.18 12.82 -13.87
CA ARG A 43 -24.78 13.54 -12.66
C ARG A 43 -23.67 14.54 -13.00
N GLU A 44 -23.73 15.71 -12.35
CA GLU A 44 -22.64 16.69 -12.39
C GLU A 44 -22.12 16.99 -10.98
N ILE A 45 -20.82 17.22 -10.87
CA ILE A 45 -20.13 17.64 -9.65
C ILE A 45 -19.34 18.91 -10.00
N ASP A 46 -19.53 19.98 -9.26
CA ASP A 46 -18.72 21.18 -9.38
C ASP A 46 -17.53 21.07 -8.40
N ALA A 47 -16.32 20.97 -8.93
CA ALA A 47 -15.09 20.98 -8.14
C ALA A 47 -14.76 22.39 -7.61
N ALA A 48 -15.47 23.45 -8.06
CA ALA A 48 -15.28 24.83 -7.62
C ALA A 48 -13.80 25.32 -7.65
N GLY A 49 -13.01 24.82 -8.58
CA GLY A 49 -11.57 25.13 -8.69
C GLY A 49 -10.70 24.27 -7.76
N GLY A 50 -11.27 23.31 -7.07
CA GLY A 50 -10.51 22.34 -6.28
C GLY A 50 -9.69 21.39 -7.16
N LEU A 51 -8.61 20.86 -6.60
CA LEU A 51 -7.74 19.90 -7.27
C LEU A 51 -8.50 18.60 -7.56
N VAL A 52 -8.49 18.18 -8.83
CA VAL A 52 -8.93 16.84 -9.22
C VAL A 52 -7.73 16.05 -9.71
N SER A 53 -7.53 14.89 -9.13
CA SER A 53 -6.42 14.02 -9.47
C SER A 53 -6.83 12.55 -9.41
N GLU A 54 -5.86 11.68 -9.67
CA GLU A 54 -5.96 10.26 -9.38
C GLU A 54 -6.29 10.03 -7.89
N SER A 55 -7.08 9.00 -7.60
CA SER A 55 -7.33 8.54 -6.25
C SER A 55 -6.07 8.00 -5.58
N PHE A 56 -6.07 7.80 -4.27
CA PHE A 56 -4.90 7.30 -3.58
C PHE A 56 -4.79 5.77 -3.64
N VAL A 57 -3.54 5.31 -3.54
CA VAL A 57 -3.16 3.90 -3.55
C VAL A 57 -2.28 3.62 -2.34
N ASN A 58 -2.71 2.71 -1.47
CA ASN A 58 -1.93 2.25 -0.33
C ASN A 58 -1.22 0.95 -0.68
N THR A 59 0.10 1.00 -0.82
CA THR A 59 0.90 -0.14 -1.29
C THR A 59 1.31 -1.11 -0.20
N HIS A 60 1.06 -0.75 1.08
CA HIS A 60 1.46 -1.56 2.22
C HIS A 60 0.56 -1.29 3.43
N LEU A 61 -0.15 -2.33 3.88
CA LEU A 61 -0.95 -2.26 5.10
C LEU A 61 -1.10 -3.65 5.71
N HIS A 62 -0.75 -3.81 6.99
CA HIS A 62 -1.01 -5.02 7.77
C HIS A 62 -2.48 -5.09 8.21
N LEU A 63 -3.38 -5.29 7.25
CA LEU A 63 -4.82 -5.13 7.45
C LEU A 63 -5.45 -6.16 8.40
N CYS A 64 -4.86 -7.36 8.56
CA CYS A 64 -5.38 -8.38 9.48
C CYS A 64 -5.17 -8.03 10.96
N LYS A 65 -4.27 -7.09 11.29
CA LYS A 65 -3.93 -6.72 12.67
C LYS A 65 -4.33 -5.29 13.06
N VAL A 66 -5.00 -4.54 12.18
CA VAL A 66 -5.46 -3.19 12.49
C VAL A 66 -6.32 -3.15 13.76
N TYR A 67 -6.16 -2.11 14.57
CA TYR A 67 -6.85 -1.88 15.84
C TYR A 67 -6.63 -2.96 16.91
N THR A 68 -5.55 -3.74 16.83
CA THR A 68 -5.21 -4.75 17.84
C THR A 68 -4.44 -4.17 19.03
N LEU A 69 -4.04 -2.90 18.99
CA LEU A 69 -3.34 -2.24 20.09
C LEU A 69 -4.06 -2.40 21.44
N GLN A 70 -5.38 -2.27 21.45
CA GLN A 70 -6.23 -2.43 22.63
C GLN A 70 -6.29 -3.89 23.17
N MET A 71 -5.82 -4.86 22.41
CA MET A 71 -5.73 -6.27 22.82
C MET A 71 -4.40 -6.59 23.51
N MET A 72 -3.48 -5.62 23.60
CA MET A 72 -2.15 -5.76 24.16
C MET A 72 -2.08 -5.16 25.57
N ASP A 73 -1.27 -5.74 26.43
CA ASP A 73 -1.02 -5.16 27.76
C ASP A 73 -0.03 -3.97 27.68
N GLU A 74 -0.18 -3.02 28.60
CA GLU A 74 0.64 -1.79 28.63
C GLU A 74 2.15 -2.06 28.80
N LYS A 75 2.51 -3.16 29.47
CA LYS A 75 3.90 -3.57 29.68
C LYS A 75 4.53 -3.98 28.35
N ALA A 76 3.77 -4.75 27.54
CA ALA A 76 4.19 -5.19 26.22
C ALA A 76 4.49 -3.98 25.30
N LEU A 77 3.65 -2.97 25.33
CA LEU A 77 3.85 -1.74 24.55
C LEU A 77 5.08 -0.95 24.98
N LYS A 78 5.34 -0.85 26.30
CA LYS A 78 6.54 -0.17 26.82
C LYS A 78 7.84 -0.87 26.43
N ASP A 79 7.83 -2.19 26.39
CA ASP A 79 9.00 -2.97 25.99
C ASP A 79 9.33 -2.76 24.48
N TYR A 80 8.33 -2.45 23.66
CA TYR A 80 8.49 -2.15 22.23
C TYR A 80 8.92 -0.70 21.95
N GLN A 81 8.40 0.28 22.68
CA GLN A 81 8.58 1.73 22.42
C GLN A 81 10.01 2.26 22.58
N GLY A 82 11.01 1.41 22.61
CA GLY A 82 12.40 1.79 22.83
C GLY A 82 13.13 2.47 21.66
N GLY A 83 12.49 2.68 20.49
CA GLY A 83 13.08 3.42 19.36
C GLY A 83 14.33 2.79 18.73
N ASP A 84 14.63 1.53 19.03
CA ASP A 84 15.81 0.81 18.56
C ASP A 84 15.41 -0.33 17.64
N MET A 85 15.87 -0.27 16.39
CA MET A 85 15.64 -1.35 15.42
C MET A 85 16.24 -2.71 15.84
N GLY A 86 17.16 -2.73 16.80
CA GLY A 86 17.65 -3.96 17.44
C GLY A 86 16.58 -4.73 18.22
N LYS A 87 15.44 -4.10 18.51
CA LYS A 87 14.27 -4.72 19.16
C LYS A 87 13.21 -5.24 18.18
N ALA A 88 13.42 -5.13 16.87
CA ALA A 88 12.44 -5.54 15.87
C ALA A 88 11.98 -7.00 16.04
N MET A 89 12.89 -7.91 16.38
CA MET A 89 12.56 -9.32 16.68
C MET A 89 11.66 -9.45 17.90
N SER A 90 11.95 -8.73 18.99
CA SER A 90 11.12 -8.75 20.20
C SER A 90 9.70 -8.20 19.93
N ALA A 91 9.56 -7.23 19.01
CA ALA A 91 8.28 -6.70 18.58
C ALA A 91 7.45 -7.77 17.85
N ILE A 92 8.08 -8.54 16.95
CA ILE A 92 7.42 -9.64 16.23
C ILE A 92 6.93 -10.70 17.23
N GLU A 93 7.77 -11.10 18.19
CA GLU A 93 7.40 -12.05 19.23
C GLU A 93 6.25 -11.56 20.10
N LEU A 94 6.21 -10.26 20.39
CA LEU A 94 5.13 -9.65 21.16
C LEU A 94 3.81 -9.62 20.38
N ALA A 95 3.86 -9.18 19.13
CA ALA A 95 2.71 -9.19 18.22
C ALA A 95 2.17 -10.60 17.98
N ALA A 96 3.04 -11.62 18.04
CA ALA A 96 2.65 -13.02 17.91
C ALA A 96 1.64 -13.49 18.98
N ARG A 97 1.60 -12.86 20.16
CA ARG A 97 0.62 -13.18 21.22
C ARG A 97 -0.82 -12.87 20.82
N VAL A 98 -1.04 -11.77 20.08
CA VAL A 98 -2.36 -11.41 19.59
C VAL A 98 -2.86 -12.45 18.58
N LYS A 99 -1.95 -13.02 17.78
CA LYS A 99 -2.28 -14.02 16.74
C LYS A 99 -2.85 -15.32 17.28
N GLU A 100 -2.55 -15.70 18.52
CA GLU A 100 -3.16 -16.87 19.18
C GLU A 100 -4.70 -16.75 19.27
N ASN A 101 -5.22 -15.53 19.28
CA ASN A 101 -6.64 -15.22 19.36
C ASN A 101 -7.24 -14.83 18.00
N TYR A 102 -6.53 -15.01 16.89
CA TYR A 102 -7.07 -14.67 15.58
C TYR A 102 -8.33 -15.47 15.26
N ALA A 103 -9.38 -14.77 14.87
CA ALA A 103 -10.61 -15.33 14.35
C ALA A 103 -11.18 -14.38 13.29
N GLU A 104 -11.59 -14.92 12.16
CA GLU A 104 -12.19 -14.16 11.05
C GLU A 104 -13.27 -13.20 11.53
N SER A 105 -14.11 -13.64 12.50
CA SER A 105 -15.28 -12.91 12.99
C SER A 105 -14.99 -11.54 13.61
N TRP A 106 -13.84 -11.34 14.26
CA TRP A 106 -13.48 -10.03 14.77
C TRP A 106 -12.52 -9.30 13.83
N ILE A 107 -11.66 -10.02 13.11
CA ILE A 107 -10.75 -9.43 12.13
C ILE A 107 -11.53 -8.67 11.07
N ILE A 108 -12.61 -9.29 10.51
CA ILE A 108 -13.42 -8.64 9.47
C ILE A 108 -14.06 -7.33 9.95
N LYS A 109 -14.44 -7.21 11.23
CA LYS A 109 -14.99 -5.96 11.78
C LYS A 109 -13.95 -4.84 11.78
N ASN A 110 -12.74 -5.13 12.19
CA ASN A 110 -11.63 -4.19 12.19
C ASN A 110 -11.24 -3.81 10.75
N VAL A 111 -11.17 -4.80 9.86
CA VAL A 111 -10.90 -4.60 8.43
C VAL A 111 -11.92 -3.67 7.79
N ARG A 112 -13.22 -3.90 8.00
CA ARG A 112 -14.29 -3.04 7.48
C ARG A 112 -14.17 -1.60 7.96
N ARG A 113 -13.79 -1.38 9.22
CA ARG A 113 -13.54 -0.04 9.76
C ARG A 113 -12.38 0.63 9.02
N ALA A 114 -11.26 -0.06 8.80
CA ALA A 114 -10.12 0.48 8.08
C ALA A 114 -10.43 0.73 6.59
N MET A 115 -11.26 -0.11 5.97
CA MET A 115 -11.74 0.06 4.59
C MET A 115 -12.69 1.26 4.46
N LEU A 116 -13.55 1.53 5.46
CA LEU A 116 -14.35 2.74 5.52
C LEU A 116 -13.47 4.00 5.57
N ASP A 117 -12.43 3.97 6.40
CA ASP A 117 -11.48 5.09 6.48
C ASP A 117 -10.74 5.28 5.13
N ALA A 118 -10.33 4.20 4.46
CA ALA A 118 -9.76 4.26 3.10
C ALA A 118 -10.71 4.97 2.12
N ALA A 119 -11.99 4.56 2.08
CA ALA A 119 -12.98 5.16 1.20
C ALA A 119 -13.22 6.63 1.52
N LYS A 120 -13.26 7.01 2.82
CA LYS A 120 -13.39 8.40 3.27
C LYS A 120 -12.24 9.29 2.80
N TYR A 121 -11.01 8.77 2.86
CA TYR A 121 -9.82 9.54 2.50
C TYR A 121 -9.37 9.36 1.05
N GLY A 122 -10.22 8.80 0.18
CA GLY A 122 -9.97 8.76 -1.25
C GLY A 122 -9.03 7.65 -1.72
N THR A 123 -8.72 6.66 -0.86
CA THR A 123 -7.94 5.49 -1.23
C THR A 123 -8.85 4.47 -1.91
N THR A 124 -8.53 4.10 -3.15
CA THR A 124 -9.33 3.15 -3.95
C THR A 124 -8.62 1.81 -4.19
N HIS A 125 -7.34 1.71 -3.87
CA HIS A 125 -6.57 0.47 -4.06
C HIS A 125 -5.66 0.26 -2.85
N ILE A 126 -5.65 -0.97 -2.34
CA ILE A 126 -4.80 -1.36 -1.20
C ILE A 126 -4.14 -2.70 -1.50
N ARG A 127 -2.82 -2.81 -1.28
CA ARG A 127 -2.12 -4.09 -1.14
C ARG A 127 -1.95 -4.37 0.35
N ALA A 128 -2.67 -5.37 0.86
CA ALA A 128 -2.80 -5.64 2.29
C ALA A 128 -2.27 -7.01 2.68
N PHE A 129 -1.51 -7.04 3.75
CA PHE A 129 -0.86 -8.23 4.30
C PHE A 129 -1.78 -8.91 5.30
N ALA A 130 -1.88 -10.23 5.20
CA ALA A 130 -2.54 -11.10 6.17
C ALA A 130 -1.55 -12.15 6.68
N ASP A 131 -1.31 -12.15 7.99
CA ASP A 131 -0.39 -13.07 8.65
C ASP A 131 -0.81 -14.52 8.42
N VAL A 132 0.15 -15.37 8.05
CA VAL A 132 0.00 -16.81 7.82
C VAL A 132 1.11 -17.54 8.58
N ASP A 133 0.78 -18.15 9.70
CA ASP A 133 1.66 -18.91 10.57
C ASP A 133 0.83 -19.89 11.44
N SER A 134 1.48 -20.68 12.30
CA SER A 134 0.82 -21.69 13.13
C SER A 134 -0.21 -21.09 14.11
N LYS A 135 -0.07 -19.82 14.51
CA LYS A 135 -0.96 -19.12 15.44
C LYS A 135 -2.09 -18.42 14.69
N ALA A 136 -1.77 -17.56 13.72
CA ALA A 136 -2.72 -16.84 12.90
C ALA A 136 -3.54 -17.77 11.99
N ARG A 137 -2.96 -18.90 11.61
CA ARG A 137 -3.53 -19.85 10.66
C ARG A 137 -3.93 -19.16 9.36
N LEU A 138 -5.18 -19.27 8.95
CA LEU A 138 -5.73 -18.64 7.75
C LEU A 138 -6.84 -17.62 8.06
N GLU A 139 -6.99 -17.24 9.33
CA GLU A 139 -8.12 -16.40 9.74
C GLU A 139 -8.04 -15.00 9.13
N GLY A 140 -6.83 -14.39 9.08
CA GLY A 140 -6.60 -13.13 8.40
C GLY A 140 -6.89 -13.20 6.89
N ILE A 141 -6.45 -14.27 6.21
CA ILE A 141 -6.70 -14.50 4.78
C ILE A 141 -8.19 -14.54 4.48
N LYS A 142 -8.96 -15.31 5.25
CA LYS A 142 -10.42 -15.43 5.08
C LYS A 142 -11.09 -14.06 5.24
N ALA A 143 -10.73 -13.30 6.28
CA ALA A 143 -11.28 -11.98 6.54
C ALA A 143 -10.97 -11.00 5.39
N LEU A 144 -9.72 -10.97 4.88
CA LEU A 144 -9.34 -10.07 3.81
C LEU A 144 -9.98 -10.45 2.47
N ILE A 145 -10.07 -11.74 2.14
CA ILE A 145 -10.79 -12.20 0.93
C ILE A 145 -12.27 -11.79 1.01
N ARG A 146 -12.91 -11.96 2.16
CA ARG A 146 -14.29 -11.50 2.38
C ARG A 146 -14.42 -9.98 2.19
N ALA A 147 -13.53 -9.19 2.80
CA ALA A 147 -13.52 -7.75 2.62
C ALA A 147 -13.32 -7.33 1.16
N ARG A 148 -12.44 -8.01 0.42
CA ARG A 148 -12.22 -7.78 -1.01
C ARG A 148 -13.53 -7.87 -1.81
N GLU A 149 -14.35 -8.87 -1.54
CA GLU A 149 -15.65 -9.03 -2.23
C GLU A 149 -16.67 -7.97 -1.77
N GLU A 150 -16.73 -7.66 -0.47
CA GLU A 150 -17.66 -6.67 0.09
C GLU A 150 -17.40 -5.24 -0.39
N PHE A 151 -16.12 -4.87 -0.60
CA PHE A 151 -15.71 -3.52 -1.02
C PHE A 151 -15.39 -3.41 -2.51
N LYS A 152 -15.62 -4.46 -3.29
CA LYS A 152 -15.34 -4.48 -4.73
C LYS A 152 -15.99 -3.30 -5.47
N GLY A 153 -15.17 -2.57 -6.23
CA GLY A 153 -15.60 -1.37 -6.97
C GLY A 153 -15.75 -0.11 -6.11
N ILE A 154 -15.42 -0.20 -4.80
CA ILE A 154 -15.30 0.94 -3.89
C ILE A 154 -13.82 1.11 -3.55
N VAL A 155 -13.22 0.08 -2.93
CA VAL A 155 -11.79 -0.02 -2.64
C VAL A 155 -11.33 -1.42 -3.05
N ASP A 156 -10.49 -1.50 -4.07
CA ASP A 156 -9.95 -2.75 -4.56
C ASP A 156 -8.82 -3.23 -3.65
N LEU A 157 -8.92 -4.47 -3.19
CA LEU A 157 -7.99 -5.07 -2.24
C LEU A 157 -7.18 -6.19 -2.91
N GLN A 158 -5.85 -6.07 -2.88
CA GLN A 158 -4.92 -7.16 -3.19
C GLN A 158 -4.48 -7.81 -1.88
N VAL A 159 -4.81 -9.08 -1.68
CA VAL A 159 -4.51 -9.83 -0.46
C VAL A 159 -3.15 -10.50 -0.58
N VAL A 160 -2.21 -10.15 0.31
CA VAL A 160 -0.90 -10.78 0.42
C VAL A 160 -0.96 -11.88 1.48
N ALA A 161 -0.69 -13.13 1.10
CA ALA A 161 -0.40 -14.18 2.06
C ALA A 161 1.00 -13.92 2.64
N PHE A 162 1.11 -13.71 3.96
CA PHE A 162 2.31 -13.17 4.57
C PHE A 162 2.84 -14.05 5.71
N ALA A 163 4.00 -14.66 5.50
CA ALA A 163 4.67 -15.51 6.48
C ALA A 163 5.40 -14.67 7.53
N GLN A 164 4.66 -13.96 8.41
CA GLN A 164 5.18 -13.01 9.39
C GLN A 164 6.21 -13.62 10.37
N ASP A 165 6.05 -14.88 10.74
CA ASP A 165 6.93 -15.56 11.72
C ASP A 165 8.05 -16.38 11.03
N GLY A 166 8.18 -16.27 9.70
CA GLY A 166 9.16 -16.98 8.88
C GLY A 166 8.60 -18.18 8.15
N ILE A 167 9.41 -18.77 7.29
CA ILE A 167 9.09 -19.97 6.52
C ILE A 167 9.87 -21.17 7.05
N VAL A 168 11.16 -20.99 7.33
CA VAL A 168 12.05 -22.06 7.78
C VAL A 168 12.01 -22.20 9.30
N ARG A 169 12.04 -21.06 10.01
CA ARG A 169 11.99 -21.03 11.47
C ARG A 169 10.60 -21.37 12.06
N GLU A 170 9.53 -21.25 11.27
CA GLU A 170 8.15 -21.50 11.72
C GLU A 170 7.61 -22.81 11.12
N PRO A 171 7.49 -23.89 11.93
CA PRO A 171 7.05 -25.19 11.45
C PRO A 171 5.63 -25.16 10.88
N GLY A 172 5.46 -25.69 9.66
CA GLY A 172 4.16 -25.76 8.97
C GLY A 172 3.78 -24.48 8.19
N ALA A 173 4.60 -23.41 8.28
CA ALA A 173 4.31 -22.15 7.57
C ALA A 173 4.24 -22.35 6.06
N LYS A 174 5.11 -23.16 5.46
CA LYS A 174 5.11 -23.44 4.02
C LYS A 174 3.78 -24.01 3.52
N GLU A 175 3.24 -25.00 4.23
CA GLU A 175 1.96 -25.62 3.93
C GLU A 175 0.78 -24.64 4.10
N LEU A 176 0.82 -23.83 5.15
CA LEU A 176 -0.20 -22.79 5.37
C LEU A 176 -0.14 -21.71 4.30
N MET A 177 1.05 -21.30 3.87
CA MET A 177 1.21 -20.35 2.76
C MET A 177 0.64 -20.91 1.45
N HIS A 178 0.90 -22.17 1.14
CA HIS A 178 0.30 -22.82 -0.03
C HIS A 178 -1.23 -22.84 0.05
N GLN A 179 -1.80 -23.17 1.23
CA GLN A 179 -3.24 -23.12 1.46
C GLN A 179 -3.80 -21.71 1.32
N ALA A 180 -3.12 -20.67 1.81
CA ALA A 180 -3.51 -19.28 1.67
C ALA A 180 -3.58 -18.84 0.19
N MET A 181 -2.58 -19.25 -0.60
CA MET A 181 -2.57 -18.99 -2.05
C MET A 181 -3.71 -19.75 -2.75
N ALA A 182 -3.97 -21.00 -2.38
CA ALA A 182 -5.06 -21.81 -2.93
C ALA A 182 -6.45 -21.25 -2.56
N LEU A 183 -6.60 -20.60 -1.39
CA LEU A 183 -7.83 -19.89 -1.01
C LEU A 183 -8.09 -18.63 -1.85
N GLY A 184 -7.10 -18.13 -2.58
CA GLY A 184 -7.26 -17.00 -3.48
C GLY A 184 -6.55 -15.72 -3.03
N ALA A 185 -5.48 -15.81 -2.26
CA ALA A 185 -4.57 -14.68 -2.07
C ALA A 185 -4.00 -14.21 -3.41
N ASP A 186 -3.79 -12.90 -3.54
CA ASP A 186 -3.39 -12.27 -4.81
C ASP A 186 -1.87 -12.16 -4.95
N VAL A 187 -1.14 -12.21 -3.84
CA VAL A 187 0.30 -11.97 -3.76
C VAL A 187 0.93 -12.92 -2.76
N ALA A 188 2.09 -13.49 -3.11
CA ALA A 188 2.92 -14.25 -2.17
C ALA A 188 3.86 -13.31 -1.41
N GLY A 189 3.85 -13.38 -0.07
CA GLY A 189 4.58 -12.45 0.79
C GLY A 189 5.43 -13.15 1.85
N GLY A 190 6.49 -12.49 2.28
CA GLY A 190 7.40 -13.00 3.29
C GLY A 190 8.26 -11.93 3.95
N ILE A 191 9.00 -12.36 4.98
CA ILE A 191 9.91 -11.53 5.77
C ILE A 191 11.22 -12.28 6.01
N PRO A 192 12.05 -12.48 4.97
CA PRO A 192 13.17 -13.42 5.02
C PRO A 192 14.26 -13.03 6.04
N TRP A 193 14.44 -11.76 6.33
CA TRP A 193 15.52 -11.30 7.24
C TRP A 193 15.37 -11.78 8.69
N ILE A 194 14.21 -12.31 9.08
CA ILE A 194 14.00 -12.85 10.45
C ILE A 194 14.44 -14.29 10.62
N GLU A 195 14.80 -14.99 9.55
CA GLU A 195 15.32 -16.36 9.62
C GLU A 195 16.66 -16.40 10.36
N PHE A 196 17.04 -17.57 10.87
CA PHE A 196 18.22 -17.69 11.76
C PHE A 196 19.57 -17.65 11.02
N THR A 197 19.62 -18.09 9.77
CA THR A 197 20.86 -18.15 8.99
C THR A 197 20.69 -17.58 7.58
N ASP A 198 21.79 -17.20 6.94
CA ASP A 198 21.77 -16.72 5.54
C ASP A 198 21.22 -17.80 4.59
N ALA A 199 21.47 -19.09 4.89
CA ALA A 199 20.91 -20.19 4.10
C ALA A 199 19.38 -20.25 4.24
N ASP A 200 18.84 -20.04 5.43
CA ASP A 200 17.41 -20.02 5.70
C ASP A 200 16.75 -18.77 5.06
N ILE A 201 17.43 -17.62 5.09
CA ILE A 201 17.01 -16.40 4.39
C ILE A 201 16.85 -16.68 2.88
N ALA A 202 17.84 -17.32 2.26
CA ALA A 202 17.79 -17.68 0.85
C ALA A 202 16.69 -18.71 0.55
N GLU A 203 16.48 -19.70 1.45
CA GLU A 203 15.38 -20.67 1.34
C GLU A 203 14.02 -19.98 1.43
N HIS A 204 13.83 -19.07 2.40
CA HIS A 204 12.59 -18.29 2.53
C HIS A 204 12.26 -17.56 1.23
N VAL A 205 13.21 -16.81 0.68
CA VAL A 205 13.03 -16.08 -0.59
C VAL A 205 12.64 -17.05 -1.71
N ARG A 206 13.33 -18.18 -1.85
CA ARG A 206 13.06 -19.19 -2.87
C ARG A 206 11.64 -19.77 -2.74
N VAL A 207 11.21 -20.14 -1.53
CA VAL A 207 9.86 -20.68 -1.28
C VAL A 207 8.78 -19.69 -1.67
N ILE A 208 8.92 -18.40 -1.34
CA ILE A 208 7.95 -17.37 -1.74
C ILE A 208 7.87 -17.24 -3.27
N PHE A 209 9.01 -17.28 -3.96
CA PHE A 209 9.00 -17.25 -5.43
C PHE A 209 8.45 -18.54 -6.04
N ASP A 210 8.68 -19.73 -5.43
CA ASP A 210 8.09 -20.99 -5.88
C ASP A 210 6.55 -20.89 -5.84
N LEU A 211 5.97 -20.39 -4.74
CA LEU A 211 4.53 -20.15 -4.62
C LEU A 211 4.03 -19.13 -5.66
N ALA A 212 4.77 -18.02 -5.84
CA ALA A 212 4.39 -17.00 -6.81
C ALA A 212 4.36 -17.55 -8.26
N VAL A 213 5.33 -18.40 -8.62
CA VAL A 213 5.39 -19.06 -9.93
C VAL A 213 4.26 -20.07 -10.08
N GLU A 214 4.07 -20.96 -9.08
CA GLU A 214 3.04 -21.98 -9.08
C GLU A 214 1.64 -21.40 -9.28
N PHE A 215 1.30 -20.35 -8.54
CA PHE A 215 -0.01 -19.69 -8.60
C PHE A 215 -0.09 -18.55 -9.63
N ASN A 216 1.00 -18.25 -10.33
CA ASN A 216 1.13 -17.10 -11.26
C ASN A 216 0.76 -15.76 -10.59
N LYS A 217 1.30 -15.49 -9.41
CA LYS A 217 1.02 -14.32 -8.59
C LYS A 217 2.25 -13.42 -8.44
N ASP A 218 2.05 -12.20 -7.99
CA ASP A 218 3.12 -11.27 -7.65
C ASP A 218 3.78 -11.63 -6.32
N VAL A 219 4.92 -10.98 -6.04
CA VAL A 219 5.70 -11.14 -4.80
C VAL A 219 5.75 -9.79 -4.06
N SER A 220 5.56 -9.82 -2.74
CA SER A 220 5.78 -8.67 -1.85
C SER A 220 6.48 -9.14 -0.58
N MET A 221 7.71 -8.69 -0.33
CA MET A 221 8.46 -9.09 0.87
C MET A 221 8.96 -7.89 1.67
N LEU A 222 8.88 -8.01 3.01
CA LEU A 222 9.55 -7.11 3.94
C LEU A 222 11.01 -7.53 4.01
N VAL A 223 11.90 -6.71 3.48
CA VAL A 223 13.32 -7.07 3.30
C VAL A 223 14.23 -6.08 4.00
N ASP A 224 15.31 -6.61 4.57
CA ASP A 224 16.35 -5.82 5.25
C ASP A 224 15.75 -4.79 6.22
N ASP A 225 14.71 -5.20 6.96
CA ASP A 225 13.90 -4.35 7.81
C ASP A 225 14.42 -4.35 9.27
N ALA A 226 15.70 -4.13 9.43
CA ALA A 226 16.38 -3.99 10.71
C ALA A 226 17.56 -3.04 10.61
N GLY A 227 18.15 -2.69 11.74
CA GLY A 227 19.32 -1.81 11.83
C GLY A 227 20.66 -2.49 11.56
N ASP A 228 20.70 -3.48 10.68
CA ASP A 228 21.91 -4.24 10.33
C ASP A 228 22.30 -4.02 8.85
N PRO A 229 23.43 -3.33 8.57
CA PRO A 229 23.91 -3.13 7.20
C PRO A 229 24.41 -4.44 6.55
N GLY A 230 24.51 -5.53 7.29
CA GLY A 230 24.88 -6.85 6.79
C GLY A 230 23.77 -7.61 6.10
N LEU A 231 22.50 -7.21 6.26
CA LEU A 231 21.36 -7.88 5.63
C LEU A 231 21.41 -7.81 4.10
N ARG A 232 20.95 -8.88 3.45
CA ARG A 232 21.01 -9.09 1.99
C ARG A 232 19.73 -9.66 1.39
N SER A 233 18.63 -9.71 2.13
CA SER A 233 17.38 -10.28 1.63
C SER A 233 16.81 -9.46 0.46
N LEU A 234 17.02 -8.15 0.42
CA LEU A 234 16.68 -7.28 -0.70
C LEU A 234 17.44 -7.68 -1.99
N GLU A 235 18.75 -7.93 -1.88
CA GLU A 235 19.59 -8.40 -2.99
C GLU A 235 19.09 -9.76 -3.52
N LEU A 236 18.82 -10.71 -2.61
CA LEU A 236 18.32 -12.04 -2.96
C LEU A 236 16.97 -11.99 -3.63
N GLN A 237 16.03 -11.16 -3.14
CA GLN A 237 14.72 -10.97 -3.78
C GLN A 237 14.86 -10.45 -5.22
N ALA A 238 15.73 -9.47 -5.43
CA ALA A 238 15.96 -8.91 -6.77
C ALA A 238 16.61 -9.92 -7.73
N LEU A 239 17.53 -10.76 -7.23
CA LEU A 239 18.16 -11.82 -8.02
C LEU A 239 17.13 -12.89 -8.43
N GLU A 240 16.35 -13.41 -7.48
CA GLU A 240 15.29 -14.39 -7.76
C GLU A 240 14.26 -13.86 -8.78
N ALA A 241 13.88 -12.57 -8.67
CA ALA A 241 12.99 -11.95 -9.64
C ALA A 241 13.56 -11.95 -11.05
N ILE A 242 14.87 -11.72 -11.21
CA ILE A 242 15.55 -11.76 -12.51
C ILE A 242 15.67 -13.19 -13.03
N GLU A 243 16.13 -14.12 -12.21
CA GLU A 243 16.41 -15.51 -12.60
C GLU A 243 15.15 -16.26 -13.00
N ARG A 244 14.02 -15.96 -12.35
CA ARG A 244 12.71 -16.58 -12.65
C ARG A 244 11.89 -15.87 -13.71
N GLY A 245 12.36 -14.73 -14.25
CA GLY A 245 11.59 -13.95 -15.21
C GLY A 245 10.41 -13.18 -14.60
N TRP A 246 10.50 -12.86 -13.30
CA TRP A 246 9.47 -12.15 -12.50
C TRP A 246 9.70 -10.64 -12.41
N GLN A 247 10.47 -10.07 -13.34
CA GLN A 247 10.74 -8.62 -13.36
C GLN A 247 9.44 -7.81 -13.46
N GLY A 248 9.31 -6.81 -12.59
CA GLY A 248 8.10 -5.97 -12.50
C GLY A 248 6.94 -6.62 -11.74
N ARG A 249 7.11 -7.84 -11.23
CA ARG A 249 6.12 -8.58 -10.45
C ARG A 249 6.58 -8.83 -9.00
N SER A 250 7.62 -8.17 -8.57
CA SER A 250 8.18 -8.26 -7.23
C SER A 250 8.34 -6.87 -6.64
N LEU A 251 7.93 -6.69 -5.38
CA LEU A 251 7.95 -5.42 -4.66
C LEU A 251 8.64 -5.62 -3.31
N ALA A 252 9.62 -4.77 -3.01
CA ALA A 252 10.33 -4.74 -1.74
C ALA A 252 9.68 -3.75 -0.78
N HIS A 253 9.54 -4.12 0.48
CA HIS A 253 8.98 -3.26 1.50
C HIS A 253 10.01 -2.92 2.55
N HIS A 254 9.97 -1.68 3.08
CA HIS A 254 10.85 -1.08 4.08
C HIS A 254 12.28 -0.89 3.61
N ALA A 255 13.07 -1.94 3.44
CA ALA A 255 14.50 -1.87 3.11
C ALA A 255 15.27 -0.89 4.03
N ARG A 256 14.94 -0.85 5.34
CA ARG A 256 15.44 0.15 6.30
C ARG A 256 16.95 0.08 6.51
N ALA A 257 17.55 -1.14 6.44
CA ALA A 257 18.99 -1.31 6.52
C ALA A 257 19.76 -0.54 5.43
N MET A 258 19.09 -0.19 4.33
CA MET A 258 19.67 0.61 3.25
C MET A 258 20.21 1.97 3.73
N ALA A 259 19.61 2.55 4.79
CA ALA A 259 20.11 3.76 5.43
C ALA A 259 21.57 3.63 5.90
N LEU A 260 22.00 2.41 6.22
CA LEU A 260 23.32 2.09 6.76
C LEU A 260 24.27 1.47 5.71
N TYR A 261 23.82 1.25 4.47
CA TYR A 261 24.65 0.64 3.44
C TYR A 261 25.83 1.55 3.06
N PRO A 262 27.05 1.03 2.93
CA PRO A 262 28.13 1.74 2.28
C PRO A 262 27.70 2.18 0.86
N THR A 263 28.08 3.39 0.46
CA THR A 263 27.67 3.96 -0.83
C THR A 263 27.94 3.05 -2.04
N PRO A 264 29.11 2.37 -2.17
CA PRO A 264 29.34 1.46 -3.30
C PRO A 264 28.35 0.28 -3.35
N TYR A 265 27.98 -0.27 -2.19
CA TYR A 265 27.00 -1.35 -2.11
C TYR A 265 25.59 -0.85 -2.43
N PHE A 266 25.20 0.30 -1.87
CA PHE A 266 23.92 0.93 -2.20
C PHE A 266 23.74 1.14 -3.72
N GLN A 267 24.78 1.67 -4.39
CA GLN A 267 24.74 1.89 -5.85
C GLN A 267 24.52 0.59 -6.63
N LYS A 268 25.18 -0.50 -6.22
CA LYS A 268 25.01 -1.83 -6.81
C LYS A 268 23.57 -2.34 -6.64
N VAL A 269 23.04 -2.24 -5.41
CA VAL A 269 21.66 -2.67 -5.11
C VAL A 269 20.65 -1.83 -5.91
N ALA A 270 20.79 -0.51 -5.94
CA ALA A 270 19.90 0.35 -6.72
C ALA A 270 19.92 0.00 -8.23
N ALA A 271 21.09 -0.34 -8.79
CA ALA A 271 21.18 -0.83 -10.16
C ALA A 271 20.52 -2.19 -10.36
N LEU A 272 20.63 -3.10 -9.38
CA LEU A 272 20.00 -4.42 -9.40
C LEU A 272 18.47 -4.29 -9.35
N LEU A 273 17.92 -3.43 -8.50
CA LEU A 273 16.49 -3.14 -8.42
C LEU A 273 15.93 -2.68 -9.77
N ARG A 274 16.63 -1.78 -10.48
CA ARG A 274 16.22 -1.36 -11.84
C ARG A 274 16.22 -2.54 -12.82
N LYS A 275 17.26 -3.40 -12.78
CA LYS A 275 17.34 -4.60 -13.62
C LYS A 275 16.19 -5.57 -13.34
N ALA A 276 15.82 -5.72 -12.07
CA ALA A 276 14.66 -6.52 -11.64
C ALA A 276 13.32 -5.82 -11.91
N LYS A 277 13.32 -4.54 -12.33
CA LYS A 277 12.12 -3.69 -12.39
C LYS A 277 11.33 -3.73 -11.07
N MET A 278 12.04 -3.78 -9.95
CA MET A 278 11.50 -3.93 -8.61
C MET A 278 11.41 -2.57 -7.92
N GLY A 279 10.22 -2.21 -7.46
CA GLY A 279 10.00 -1.02 -6.67
C GLY A 279 10.34 -1.23 -5.19
N VAL A 280 10.44 -0.12 -4.46
CA VAL A 280 10.60 -0.08 -3.01
C VAL A 280 9.44 0.69 -2.40
N VAL A 281 8.75 0.11 -1.43
CA VAL A 281 7.78 0.79 -0.57
C VAL A 281 8.53 1.31 0.65
N SER A 282 8.43 2.59 0.92
CA SER A 282 8.98 3.21 2.13
C SER A 282 7.85 3.66 3.05
N ASP A 283 7.98 3.34 4.32
CA ASP A 283 7.05 3.71 5.39
C ASP A 283 7.84 4.43 6.49
N PRO A 284 8.33 5.67 6.23
CA PRO A 284 9.34 6.31 7.10
C PRO A 284 8.79 6.69 8.48
N HIS A 285 7.46 6.75 8.64
CA HIS A 285 6.79 7.12 9.89
C HIS A 285 6.67 5.97 10.90
N THR A 286 6.95 4.73 10.50
CA THR A 286 6.81 3.55 11.38
C THR A 286 8.13 3.08 11.99
N GLY A 287 9.22 3.82 11.83
CA GLY A 287 10.51 3.48 12.45
C GLY A 287 11.57 4.56 12.26
N PRO A 288 12.69 4.49 13.01
CA PRO A 288 13.75 5.50 13.00
C PRO A 288 14.66 5.43 11.77
N LEU A 289 14.65 4.33 11.03
CA LEU A 289 15.39 4.15 9.78
C LEU A 289 14.42 3.99 8.61
N HIS A 290 14.84 4.39 7.43
CA HIS A 290 14.07 4.23 6.19
C HIS A 290 15.02 4.05 5.00
N ALA A 291 14.49 3.56 3.87
CA ALA A 291 15.23 3.44 2.62
C ALA A 291 15.81 4.81 2.19
N ARG A 292 16.89 4.80 1.43
CA ARG A 292 17.51 6.01 0.85
C ARG A 292 16.66 6.54 -0.31
N VAL A 293 15.46 7.04 0.04
CA VAL A 293 14.39 7.38 -0.90
C VAL A 293 14.84 8.38 -1.95
N ARG A 294 15.45 9.51 -1.52
CA ARG A 294 15.92 10.57 -2.45
C ARG A 294 16.89 10.01 -3.48
N GLU A 295 17.92 9.31 -3.03
CA GLU A 295 18.94 8.78 -3.93
C GLU A 295 18.39 7.68 -4.86
N LEU A 296 17.45 6.84 -4.38
CA LEU A 296 16.78 5.88 -5.24
C LEU A 296 15.99 6.57 -6.35
N LEU A 297 15.24 7.63 -6.04
CA LEU A 297 14.50 8.42 -7.01
C LEU A 297 15.42 9.10 -8.02
N GLU A 298 16.52 9.73 -7.57
CA GLU A 298 17.54 10.36 -8.42
C GLU A 298 18.21 9.35 -9.36
N MET A 299 18.35 8.10 -8.92
CA MET A 299 18.85 6.99 -9.75
C MET A 299 17.80 6.36 -10.66
N GLY A 300 16.56 6.87 -10.67
CA GLY A 300 15.48 6.40 -11.53
C GLY A 300 14.80 5.11 -11.04
N ASN A 301 14.93 4.76 -9.76
CA ASN A 301 14.21 3.65 -9.16
C ASN A 301 12.74 4.00 -8.90
N LEU A 302 11.87 3.00 -8.93
CA LEU A 302 10.49 3.14 -8.50
C LEU A 302 10.44 3.10 -6.97
N VAL A 303 9.93 4.18 -6.37
CA VAL A 303 9.68 4.28 -4.93
C VAL A 303 8.26 4.78 -4.71
N CYS A 304 7.55 4.21 -3.75
CA CYS A 304 6.22 4.63 -3.32
C CYS A 304 6.10 4.57 -1.79
N LEU A 305 4.98 5.03 -1.26
CA LEU A 305 4.69 5.05 0.18
C LEU A 305 3.56 4.07 0.53
N GLY A 306 3.59 3.55 1.75
CA GLY A 306 2.55 2.75 2.36
C GLY A 306 2.16 3.27 3.75
N GLN A 307 1.02 2.82 4.27
CA GLN A 307 0.55 3.14 5.63
C GLN A 307 1.23 2.26 6.69
N ASP A 308 1.62 1.04 6.31
CA ASP A 308 2.17 -0.03 7.15
C ASP A 308 1.16 -0.52 8.21
N ASP A 309 0.98 0.19 9.30
CA ASP A 309 0.19 -0.22 10.45
C ASP A 309 -0.89 0.80 10.83
N ILE A 310 -1.96 0.33 11.47
CA ILE A 310 -3.03 1.17 12.02
C ILE A 310 -3.39 0.68 13.43
N SER A 311 -3.00 1.43 14.45
CA SER A 311 -3.37 1.19 15.85
C SER A 311 -3.15 -0.27 16.28
N ASP A 312 -1.94 -0.75 16.09
CA ASP A 312 -1.48 -2.08 16.50
C ASP A 312 -0.21 -2.03 17.35
N ALA A 313 0.50 -3.17 17.47
CA ALA A 313 1.71 -3.27 18.28
C ALA A 313 2.86 -2.41 17.77
N TYR A 314 2.91 -2.15 16.47
CA TYR A 314 4.02 -1.49 15.81
C TYR A 314 3.83 0.02 15.70
N TYR A 315 2.57 0.46 15.50
CA TYR A 315 2.26 1.87 15.30
C TYR A 315 0.90 2.24 15.90
N PRO A 316 0.84 3.13 16.91
CA PRO A 316 -0.40 3.45 17.65
C PRO A 316 -1.37 4.35 16.87
N PHE A 317 -0.94 4.93 15.78
CA PHE A 317 -1.71 5.87 14.97
C PHE A 317 -2.18 5.23 13.66
N GLY A 318 -2.38 6.05 12.64
CA GLY A 318 -2.82 5.62 11.32
C GLY A 318 -4.34 5.60 11.16
N ARG A 319 -4.80 5.95 9.97
CA ARG A 319 -6.22 6.00 9.62
C ARG A 319 -6.47 5.78 8.12
N ASN A 320 -5.53 5.10 7.44
CA ASN A 320 -5.62 4.80 6.01
C ASN A 320 -5.76 6.05 5.12
N ASN A 321 -5.21 7.19 5.57
CA ASN A 321 -5.16 8.45 4.84
C ASN A 321 -3.78 8.62 4.20
N MET A 322 -3.69 8.37 2.90
CA MET A 322 -2.40 8.42 2.19
C MET A 322 -1.83 9.84 2.07
N MET A 323 -2.65 10.88 2.17
CA MET A 323 -2.17 12.27 2.28
C MET A 323 -1.47 12.53 3.60
N GLU A 324 -1.97 11.96 4.72
CA GLU A 324 -1.29 12.02 6.01
C GLU A 324 0.07 11.29 5.96
N VAL A 325 0.12 10.12 5.31
CA VAL A 325 1.38 9.38 5.11
C VAL A 325 2.38 10.23 4.32
N ALA A 326 1.95 10.86 3.22
CA ALA A 326 2.79 11.75 2.42
C ALA A 326 3.23 13.00 3.20
N PHE A 327 2.35 13.57 4.04
CA PHE A 327 2.68 14.68 4.91
C PHE A 327 3.77 14.31 5.94
N LEU A 328 3.63 13.18 6.62
CA LEU A 328 4.66 12.68 7.54
C LEU A 328 5.98 12.38 6.81
N ALA A 329 5.90 11.76 5.63
CA ALA A 329 7.07 11.50 4.80
C ALA A 329 7.78 12.79 4.38
N SER A 330 7.05 13.88 4.11
CA SER A 330 7.67 15.18 3.75
C SER A 330 8.61 15.69 4.82
N HIS A 331 8.28 15.49 6.10
CA HIS A 331 9.09 15.90 7.24
C HIS A 331 10.26 14.95 7.47
N LEU A 332 10.01 13.64 7.46
CA LEU A 332 11.02 12.63 7.79
C LEU A 332 12.09 12.50 6.69
N LEU A 333 11.70 12.65 5.42
CA LEU A 333 12.60 12.62 4.27
C LEU A 333 13.14 14.01 3.90
N TRP A 334 12.68 15.05 4.55
CA TRP A 334 13.01 16.44 4.23
C TRP A 334 12.68 16.83 2.79
N PHE A 335 11.49 16.43 2.34
CA PHE A 335 10.95 16.71 1.00
C PHE A 335 10.04 17.93 1.06
N THR A 336 10.61 19.14 0.93
CA THR A 336 9.91 20.41 1.17
C THR A 336 9.89 21.36 -0.03
N ALA A 337 10.66 21.10 -1.07
CA ALA A 337 10.57 21.85 -2.32
C ALA A 337 9.28 21.50 -3.10
N ALA A 338 8.79 22.41 -3.95
CA ALA A 338 7.58 22.16 -4.73
C ALA A 338 7.66 20.86 -5.56
N SER A 339 8.80 20.58 -6.18
CA SER A 339 9.04 19.34 -6.93
C SER A 339 9.06 18.09 -6.04
N ASP A 340 9.53 18.22 -4.79
CA ASP A 340 9.53 17.14 -3.82
C ASP A 340 8.10 16.78 -3.41
N ILE A 341 7.25 17.80 -3.20
CA ILE A 341 5.85 17.63 -2.81
C ILE A 341 5.05 16.96 -3.92
N GLU A 342 5.27 17.35 -5.18
CA GLU A 342 4.68 16.65 -6.34
C GLU A 342 5.15 15.20 -6.42
N THR A 343 6.42 14.93 -6.12
CA THR A 343 6.98 13.57 -6.07
C THR A 343 6.33 12.73 -4.97
N LEU A 344 6.13 13.29 -3.77
CA LEU A 344 5.43 12.61 -2.67
C LEU A 344 3.99 12.27 -3.05
N TYR A 345 3.31 13.18 -3.74
CA TYR A 345 1.96 12.94 -4.24
C TYR A 345 1.93 11.79 -5.25
N ASP A 346 2.89 11.75 -6.18
CA ASP A 346 3.06 10.62 -7.09
C ASP A 346 3.35 9.30 -6.35
N MET A 347 4.06 9.35 -5.22
CA MET A 347 4.38 8.16 -4.42
C MET A 347 3.17 7.56 -3.70
N VAL A 348 2.05 8.27 -3.62
CA VAL A 348 0.77 7.77 -3.08
C VAL A 348 -0.32 7.67 -4.15
N THR A 349 -0.01 7.96 -5.41
CA THR A 349 -0.90 7.87 -6.57
C THR A 349 -0.26 7.06 -7.70
N THR A 350 0.30 7.71 -8.71
CA THR A 350 0.77 7.07 -9.95
C THR A 350 1.91 6.08 -9.75
N ARG A 351 2.91 6.41 -8.93
CA ARG A 351 4.01 5.50 -8.59
C ARG A 351 3.53 4.32 -7.74
N ALA A 352 2.61 4.58 -6.81
CA ALA A 352 2.01 3.54 -6.00
C ALA A 352 1.19 2.56 -6.84
N ALA A 353 0.36 3.07 -7.77
CA ALA A 353 -0.39 2.26 -8.71
C ALA A 353 0.51 1.40 -9.59
N GLN A 354 1.61 1.98 -10.11
CA GLN A 354 2.61 1.25 -10.87
C GLN A 354 3.26 0.13 -10.05
N ALA A 355 3.59 0.40 -8.78
CA ALA A 355 4.27 -0.55 -7.91
C ALA A 355 3.44 -1.81 -7.61
N ILE A 356 2.12 -1.68 -7.52
CA ILE A 356 1.20 -2.81 -7.28
C ILE A 356 0.45 -3.27 -8.54
N ASN A 357 0.94 -2.89 -9.72
CA ASN A 357 0.42 -3.31 -11.02
C ASN A 357 -1.08 -3.00 -11.24
N VAL A 358 -1.55 -1.82 -10.78
CA VAL A 358 -2.89 -1.33 -11.13
C VAL A 358 -2.88 -0.89 -12.60
N THR A 359 -3.66 -1.57 -13.42
CA THR A 359 -3.77 -1.26 -14.85
C THR A 359 -4.77 -0.14 -15.14
N ASP A 360 -4.62 0.54 -16.28
CA ASP A 360 -5.53 1.62 -16.72
C ASP A 360 -5.72 2.75 -15.71
N TYR A 361 -4.73 3.01 -14.87
CA TYR A 361 -4.72 4.07 -13.87
C TYR A 361 -4.09 5.35 -14.41
N GLY A 362 -4.63 6.50 -13.99
CA GLY A 362 -4.11 7.83 -14.34
C GLY A 362 -5.19 8.81 -14.81
N LEU A 363 -4.93 10.11 -14.66
CA LEU A 363 -5.80 11.18 -15.12
C LEU A 363 -5.60 11.44 -16.62
N LYS A 364 -6.08 10.53 -17.45
CA LYS A 364 -5.99 10.59 -18.92
C LYS A 364 -7.19 9.93 -19.59
N VAL A 365 -7.55 10.40 -20.78
CA VAL A 365 -8.63 9.83 -21.58
C VAL A 365 -8.39 8.33 -21.83
N GLY A 366 -9.41 7.52 -21.62
CA GLY A 366 -9.39 6.06 -21.74
C GLY A 366 -9.01 5.31 -20.47
N ALA A 367 -8.43 5.97 -19.47
CA ALA A 367 -8.15 5.34 -18.16
C ALA A 367 -9.44 5.09 -17.37
N THR A 368 -9.41 4.11 -16.49
CA THR A 368 -10.48 3.91 -15.51
C THR A 368 -10.55 5.13 -14.59
N ALA A 369 -11.76 5.68 -14.40
CA ALA A 369 -11.95 6.88 -13.62
C ALA A 369 -11.91 6.56 -12.11
N ASN A 370 -10.71 6.51 -11.56
CA ASN A 370 -10.40 6.43 -10.14
C ASN A 370 -9.81 7.78 -9.72
N LEU A 371 -10.65 8.67 -9.18
CA LEU A 371 -10.33 10.07 -8.96
C LEU A 371 -10.73 10.54 -7.57
N VAL A 372 -10.07 11.59 -7.10
CA VAL A 372 -10.48 12.38 -5.93
C VAL A 372 -10.72 13.83 -6.37
N VAL A 373 -11.73 14.45 -5.79
CA VAL A 373 -11.99 15.88 -5.88
C VAL A 373 -11.68 16.47 -4.51
N MET A 374 -10.65 17.32 -4.45
CA MET A 374 -10.20 17.95 -3.21
C MET A 374 -10.91 19.30 -3.04
N HIS A 375 -10.93 19.82 -1.81
CA HIS A 375 -11.36 21.21 -1.55
C HIS A 375 -10.27 22.21 -1.93
N GLU A 376 -9.01 21.81 -1.77
CA GLU A 376 -7.85 22.65 -1.98
C GLU A 376 -7.48 22.72 -3.47
N PRO A 377 -6.97 23.87 -3.96
CA PRO A 377 -6.68 24.05 -5.36
C PRO A 377 -5.33 23.46 -5.82
N SER A 378 -4.49 22.96 -4.91
CA SER A 378 -3.16 22.47 -5.24
C SER A 378 -2.72 21.31 -4.36
N VAL A 379 -1.72 20.55 -4.83
CA VAL A 379 -1.11 19.47 -4.07
C VAL A 379 -0.51 19.96 -2.76
N VAL A 380 0.13 21.13 -2.75
CA VAL A 380 0.73 21.72 -1.53
C VAL A 380 -0.33 21.99 -0.47
N GLU A 381 -1.45 22.59 -0.85
CA GLU A 381 -2.53 22.88 0.08
C GLU A 381 -3.25 21.60 0.52
N ALA A 382 -3.52 20.68 -0.41
CA ALA A 382 -4.10 19.37 -0.09
C ALA A 382 -3.21 18.57 0.89
N LEU A 383 -1.88 18.61 0.69
CA LEU A 383 -0.94 17.96 1.61
C LEU A 383 -0.87 18.66 2.97
N ARG A 384 -0.97 20.00 3.01
CA ARG A 384 -0.97 20.80 4.25
C ARG A 384 -2.12 20.42 5.17
N TYR A 385 -3.31 20.29 4.62
CA TYR A 385 -4.52 20.02 5.38
C TYR A 385 -4.82 18.53 5.52
N HIS A 386 -4.43 17.72 4.52
CA HIS A 386 -4.66 16.25 4.43
C HIS A 386 -6.05 15.83 4.94
N GLU A 387 -7.05 16.62 4.55
CA GLU A 387 -8.45 16.42 4.90
C GLU A 387 -9.14 15.39 4.00
N GLN A 388 -10.38 15.08 4.34
CA GLN A 388 -11.22 14.23 3.51
C GLN A 388 -11.52 14.95 2.19
N PRO A 389 -11.41 14.27 1.02
CA PRO A 389 -11.83 14.82 -0.25
C PRO A 389 -13.31 15.25 -0.26
N LEU A 390 -13.67 16.21 -1.09
CA LEU A 390 -15.06 16.55 -1.38
C LEU A 390 -15.85 15.32 -1.84
N CYS A 391 -15.25 14.53 -2.72
CA CYS A 391 -15.76 13.22 -3.09
C CYS A 391 -14.67 12.33 -3.71
N THR A 392 -14.93 11.03 -3.72
CA THR A 392 -14.11 10.00 -4.36
C THR A 392 -14.91 9.33 -5.48
N ILE A 393 -14.27 9.12 -6.62
CA ILE A 393 -14.78 8.35 -7.74
C ILE A 393 -13.96 7.07 -7.85
N SER A 394 -14.63 5.93 -7.83
CA SER A 394 -14.03 4.60 -8.02
C SER A 394 -14.72 3.90 -9.19
N HIS A 395 -13.94 3.40 -10.15
CA HIS A 395 -14.46 2.78 -11.37
C HIS A 395 -15.52 3.61 -12.10
N GLY A 396 -15.34 4.94 -12.09
CA GLY A 396 -16.27 5.90 -12.73
C GLY A 396 -17.55 6.19 -11.95
N LYS A 397 -17.71 5.65 -10.76
CA LYS A 397 -18.87 5.86 -9.90
C LYS A 397 -18.48 6.67 -8.66
N LEU A 398 -19.35 7.57 -8.27
CA LEU A 398 -19.20 8.28 -7.00
C LEU A 398 -19.30 7.26 -5.85
N VAL A 399 -18.34 7.29 -4.93
CA VAL A 399 -18.35 6.48 -3.72
C VAL A 399 -19.41 7.02 -2.77
N ASP A 400 -20.41 6.19 -2.46
CA ASP A 400 -21.46 6.50 -1.49
C ASP A 400 -21.00 6.09 -0.09
N LEU A 401 -20.56 7.05 0.71
CA LEU A 401 -20.08 6.79 2.07
C LEU A 401 -21.17 6.23 2.99
N ALA A 402 -22.46 6.51 2.77
CA ALA A 402 -23.52 5.93 3.57
C ALA A 402 -23.62 4.43 3.31
N GLN A 403 -23.51 3.99 2.06
CA GLN A 403 -23.44 2.57 1.71
C GLN A 403 -22.20 1.90 2.33
N VAL A 404 -21.05 2.57 2.29
CA VAL A 404 -19.80 2.05 2.88
C VAL A 404 -19.93 1.90 4.40
N GLU A 405 -20.58 2.85 5.06
CA GLU A 405 -20.88 2.76 6.51
C GLU A 405 -21.81 1.58 6.83
N GLU A 406 -22.79 1.30 6.00
CA GLU A 406 -23.67 0.12 6.17
C GLU A 406 -22.87 -1.19 6.09
N ILE A 407 -21.94 -1.30 5.11
CA ILE A 407 -21.03 -2.46 5.02
C ILE A 407 -20.18 -2.55 6.30
N ALA A 408 -19.63 -1.43 6.76
CA ALA A 408 -18.77 -1.40 7.93
C ALA A 408 -19.46 -1.78 9.25
N ARG A 409 -20.77 -1.60 9.34
CA ARG A 409 -21.58 -1.96 10.52
C ARG A 409 -22.07 -3.41 10.54
N GLN A 410 -21.84 -4.18 9.49
CA GLN A 410 -22.27 -5.59 9.45
C GLN A 410 -21.58 -6.41 10.56
N PRO A 411 -22.26 -7.43 11.12
CA PRO A 411 -21.75 -8.22 12.24
C PRO A 411 -20.52 -9.08 11.88
#